data_cd996e84397f7552c05d560cc8e045ee
#
_entry.id   cd996e84397f7552c05d560cc8e045ee
#
_cell.length_a   1.000
_cell.length_b   1.000
_cell.length_c   1.000
_cell.angle_alpha   90.00
_cell.angle_beta   90.00
_cell.angle_gamma   90.00
#
_symmetry.space_group_name_H-M   'P 1'
#
loop_
_entity.id
_entity.type
_entity.pdbx_description
1 polymer ?
#
loop_
_entity_poly.entity_id
_entity_poly.type
_entity_poly.pdbx_seq_one_letter_code
_entity_poly.pdbx_strand_id
1 'polypeptide(L)' 'MKNKELIKKLLDFPMDAEICVDMHPKYPLSIPVAVGWDDDHKRVWITNYE' A
#
# COMPACT_ATOMS: atom_id res chain seq x y z
N MET A 1 3.77 10.03 -0.35
CA MET A 1 4.81 9.01 -0.65
C MET A 1 5.40 9.25 -2.02
N LYS A 2 6.71 9.25 -2.12
CA LYS A 2 7.37 9.41 -3.41
C LYS A 2 7.50 8.07 -4.12
N ASN A 3 7.66 8.11 -5.44
CA ASN A 3 7.71 6.90 -6.26
C ASN A 3 8.80 5.92 -5.78
N LYS A 4 10.00 6.40 -5.46
CA LYS A 4 11.09 5.54 -5.01
C LYS A 4 10.79 4.87 -3.67
N GLU A 5 10.03 5.52 -2.80
CA GLU A 5 9.60 4.95 -1.53
C GLU A 5 8.62 3.81 -1.74
N LEU A 6 7.66 4.01 -2.65
CA LEU A 6 6.68 2.99 -3.00
C LEU A 6 7.36 1.76 -3.60
N ILE A 7 8.29 1.96 -4.52
CA ILE A 7 9.02 0.87 -5.14
C ILE A 7 9.77 0.05 -4.08
N LYS A 8 10.49 0.72 -3.19
CA LYS A 8 11.22 0.03 -2.12
C LYS A 8 10.31 -0.81 -1.22
N LYS A 9 9.15 -0.26 -0.86
CA LYS A 9 8.20 -0.98 0.00
C LYS A 9 7.59 -2.18 -0.72
N LEU A 10 7.25 -2.04 -1.98
CA LEU A 10 6.66 -3.12 -2.77
C LEU A 10 7.63 -4.28 -3.00
N LEU A 11 8.92 -4.03 -3.04
CA LEU A 11 9.93 -5.08 -3.24
C LEU A 11 10.01 -6.07 -2.06
N ASP A 12 9.47 -5.71 -0.90
CA ASP A 12 9.44 -6.59 0.26
C ASP A 12 8.37 -7.69 0.15
N PHE A 13 7.53 -7.62 -0.87
CA PHE A 13 6.40 -8.54 -1.02
C PHE A 13 6.51 -9.32 -2.33
N PRO A 14 5.77 -10.47 -2.46
CA PRO A 14 5.81 -11.25 -3.70
C PRO A 14 5.43 -10.42 -4.91
N MET A 15 6.16 -10.61 -6.01
CA MET A 15 5.97 -9.84 -7.24
C MET A 15 4.60 -10.07 -7.90
N ASP A 16 3.99 -11.21 -7.63
CA ASP A 16 2.68 -11.56 -8.19
C ASP A 16 1.52 -11.34 -7.20
N ALA A 17 1.79 -10.73 -6.05
CA ALA A 17 0.74 -10.40 -5.11
C ALA A 17 -0.17 -9.32 -5.67
N GLU A 18 -1.47 -9.44 -5.37
CA GLU A 18 -2.43 -8.42 -5.78
C GLU A 18 -2.30 -7.15 -4.92
N ILE A 19 -2.61 -6.03 -5.53
CA ILE A 19 -2.61 -4.73 -4.86
C ILE A 19 -4.05 -4.36 -4.52
N CYS A 20 -4.28 -3.99 -3.27
CA CYS A 20 -5.55 -3.44 -2.80
C CYS A 20 -5.32 -2.03 -2.28
N VAL A 21 -6.34 -1.21 -2.37
CA VAL A 21 -6.28 0.18 -1.93
C VAL A 21 -7.38 0.41 -0.91
N ASP A 22 -7.02 0.99 0.24
CA ASP A 22 -7.96 1.34 1.29
C ASP A 22 -7.74 2.81 1.65
N MET A 23 -8.65 3.66 1.20
CA MET A 23 -8.56 5.11 1.41
C MET A 23 -9.61 5.57 2.41
N HIS A 24 -9.15 6.16 3.51
CA HIS A 24 -10.02 6.68 4.55
C HIS A 24 -10.42 8.12 4.21
N PRO A 25 -11.73 8.47 4.25
CA PRO A 25 -12.19 9.81 3.83
C PRO A 25 -11.73 10.95 4.73
N LYS A 26 -11.19 10.64 5.91
CA LYS A 26 -10.67 11.63 6.86
C LYS A 26 -9.34 12.23 6.42
N TYR A 27 -8.67 11.62 5.45
CA TYR A 27 -7.35 12.01 4.97
C TYR A 27 -7.42 12.31 3.47
N PRO A 28 -6.40 12.99 2.90
CA PRO A 28 -6.37 13.23 1.45
C PRO A 28 -6.44 11.91 0.68
N LEU A 29 -7.44 11.77 -0.18
CA LEU A 29 -7.74 10.49 -0.86
C LEU A 29 -6.76 10.17 -2.00
N SER A 30 -6.00 11.15 -2.46
CA SER A 30 -5.08 10.97 -3.59
C SER A 30 -3.63 10.76 -3.18
N ILE A 31 -3.33 10.73 -1.87
CA ILE A 31 -1.95 10.69 -1.38
C ILE A 31 -1.73 9.40 -0.57
N PRO A 32 -1.09 8.38 -1.15
CA PRO A 32 -0.70 7.19 -0.39
C PRO A 32 0.31 7.53 0.70
N VAL A 33 0.16 6.90 1.85
CA VAL A 33 1.03 7.14 3.02
C VAL A 33 1.72 5.86 3.46
N ALA A 34 1.02 4.73 3.40
CA ALA A 34 1.53 3.47 3.93
C ALA A 34 1.29 2.30 2.99
N VAL A 35 2.16 1.30 3.08
CA VAL A 35 2.04 0.03 2.36
C VAL A 35 2.14 -1.08 3.39
N GLY A 36 1.20 -2.02 3.37
CA GLY A 36 1.17 -3.13 4.31
C GLY A 36 0.88 -4.46 3.64
N TRP A 37 1.12 -5.54 4.37
CA TRP A 37 0.89 -6.90 3.90
C TRP A 37 -0.31 -7.50 4.61
N ASP A 38 -1.23 -8.09 3.85
CA ASP A 38 -2.35 -8.85 4.36
C ASP A 38 -2.04 -10.34 4.20
N ASP A 39 -1.60 -10.98 5.28
CA ASP A 39 -1.21 -12.37 5.25
C ASP A 39 -2.39 -13.32 5.05
N ASP A 40 -3.57 -12.94 5.51
CA ASP A 40 -4.77 -13.77 5.38
C ASP A 40 -5.20 -13.93 3.92
N HIS A 41 -5.09 -12.86 3.14
CA HIS A 41 -5.53 -12.84 1.74
C HIS A 41 -4.36 -12.77 0.76
N LYS A 42 -3.12 -12.72 1.26
CA LYS A 42 -1.90 -12.65 0.44
C LYS A 42 -1.93 -11.47 -0.53
N ARG A 43 -2.23 -10.28 -0.01
CA ARG A 43 -2.35 -9.06 -0.79
C ARG A 43 -1.55 -7.93 -0.17
N VAL A 44 -1.15 -6.97 -1.01
CA VAL A 44 -0.53 -5.73 -0.56
C VAL A 44 -1.61 -4.66 -0.43
N TRP A 45 -1.62 -3.95 0.68
CA TRP A 45 -2.54 -2.83 0.93
C TRP A 45 -1.80 -1.50 0.81
N ILE A 46 -2.37 -0.59 0.02
CA ILE A 46 -1.92 0.80 -0.04
C ILE A 46 -2.99 1.66 0.62
N THR A 47 -2.58 2.46 1.60
CA THR A 47 -3.49 3.28 2.38
C THR A 47 -3.05 4.73 2.41
N ASN A 48 -3.98 5.64 2.69
CA ASN A 48 -3.70 7.06 2.90
C ASN A 48 -3.58 7.41 4.38
N TYR A 49 -3.42 6.41 5.24
CA TYR A 49 -3.25 6.57 6.70
C TYR A 49 -2.30 5.50 7.22
N GLU A 50 -1.83 5.69 8.44
CA GLU A 50 -1.01 4.69 9.15
C GLU A 50 -1.72 4.12 10.36
#